data_a1b2a1dff87c0151cf939722ea379029
#
_entry.id   a1b2a1dff87c0151cf939722ea379029
#
_cell.length_a   1.000
_cell.length_b   1.000
_cell.length_c   1.000
_cell.angle_alpha   90.00
_cell.angle_beta   90.00
_cell.angle_gamma   90.00
#
_symmetry.space_group_name_H-M   'P 1'
#
loop_
_entity.id
_entity.type
_entity.pdbx_description
1 polymer ?
#
loop_
_entity_poly.entity_id
_entity_poly.type
_entity_poly.pdbx_seq_one_letter_code
_entity_poly.pdbx_strand_id
1 'polypeptide(L)'
;MLIDKYLPAYQFNEFHSVELTGYLDGIYQKMLQCDFSNSSLIKFLFRIRGMSKEVYSIEHLTKMGFIKLDEDPGSEILFGMVTDNPMFNNCQLIVSSKEFIQQTDDTIIKAVINFKLQNKSSSQHIISTETRVWCGSKTIKSKFKFYWFFIKPFSQLIRKSMLKQIKTQIQQAAKLN
;
A
#
# COMPACT_ATOMS: atom_id res chain seq x y z
N MET A 1 6.35 -14.11 -0.99
CA MET A 1 5.80 -12.79 -1.42
C MET A 1 6.94 -11.78 -1.48
N LEU A 2 6.83 -10.78 -2.33
CA LEU A 2 7.86 -9.70 -2.40
C LEU A 2 8.02 -9.00 -1.05
N ILE A 3 6.92 -8.74 -0.34
CA ILE A 3 6.96 -8.07 0.97
C ILE A 3 7.82 -8.82 2.00
N ASP A 4 7.89 -10.15 1.95
CA ASP A 4 8.73 -10.97 2.84
C ASP A 4 10.21 -10.87 2.50
N LYS A 5 10.54 -10.64 1.22
CA LYS A 5 11.92 -10.42 0.76
C LYS A 5 12.47 -9.09 1.27
N TYR A 6 11.64 -8.03 1.28
CA TYR A 6 12.09 -6.67 1.59
C TYR A 6 11.95 -6.28 3.05
N LEU A 7 10.92 -6.76 3.74
CA LEU A 7 10.70 -6.45 5.17
C LEU A 7 10.14 -7.68 5.91
N PRO A 8 10.97 -8.73 6.14
CA PRO A 8 10.55 -9.94 6.83
C PRO A 8 10.26 -9.70 8.32
N ALA A 9 10.99 -8.78 8.96
CA ALA A 9 10.80 -8.41 10.36
C ALA A 9 10.14 -7.04 10.47
N TYR A 10 9.09 -6.95 11.26
CA TYR A 10 8.32 -5.71 11.46
C TYR A 10 7.66 -5.69 12.83
N GLN A 11 7.24 -4.52 13.31
CA GLN A 11 6.55 -4.37 14.57
C GLN A 11 5.09 -3.98 14.41
N PHE A 12 4.72 -3.44 13.25
CA PHE A 12 3.34 -3.07 12.94
C PHE A 12 2.98 -3.61 11.56
N ASN A 13 1.74 -4.11 11.45
CA ASN A 13 1.20 -4.47 10.15
C ASN A 13 -0.30 -4.21 10.08
N GLU A 14 -0.77 -4.17 8.84
CA GLU A 14 -2.17 -4.04 8.48
C GLU A 14 -2.41 -4.79 7.18
N PHE A 15 -3.34 -5.73 7.18
CA PHE A 15 -3.69 -6.56 6.03
C PHE A 15 -5.18 -6.43 5.72
N HIS A 16 -5.49 -6.27 4.44
CA HIS A 16 -6.86 -6.27 3.93
C HIS A 16 -6.92 -7.02 2.61
N SER A 17 -8.08 -7.65 2.34
CA SER A 17 -8.32 -8.34 1.10
C SER A 17 -9.77 -8.21 0.63
N VAL A 18 -10.00 -8.44 -0.65
CA VAL A 18 -11.32 -8.53 -1.28
C VAL A 18 -11.33 -9.68 -2.27
N GLU A 19 -12.42 -10.41 -2.29
CA GLU A 19 -12.64 -11.49 -3.24
C GLU A 19 -13.35 -10.96 -4.50
N LEU A 20 -12.90 -11.46 -5.65
CA LEU A 20 -13.50 -11.26 -6.96
C LEU A 20 -13.98 -12.60 -7.48
N THR A 21 -15.17 -12.60 -8.07
CA THR A 21 -15.77 -13.80 -8.70
C THR A 21 -16.12 -13.51 -10.15
N GLY A 22 -15.95 -14.50 -11.01
CA GLY A 22 -16.21 -14.43 -12.44
C GLY A 22 -14.95 -14.65 -13.28
N TYR A 23 -15.16 -14.90 -14.57
CA TYR A 23 -14.08 -14.97 -15.54
C TYR A 23 -13.63 -13.54 -15.89
N LEU A 24 -12.50 -13.12 -15.35
CA LEU A 24 -12.02 -11.75 -15.41
C LEU A 24 -10.63 -11.70 -16.03
N ASP A 25 -10.50 -11.00 -17.15
CA ASP A 25 -9.23 -10.80 -17.82
C ASP A 25 -8.52 -9.51 -17.37
N GLY A 26 -7.19 -9.56 -17.36
CA GLY A 26 -6.38 -8.38 -17.10
C GLY A 26 -6.58 -7.78 -15.70
N ILE A 27 -6.94 -8.58 -14.68
CA ILE A 27 -7.25 -8.12 -13.31
C ILE A 27 -6.10 -7.30 -12.74
N TYR A 28 -4.86 -7.76 -12.92
CA TYR A 28 -3.68 -7.09 -12.38
C TYR A 28 -3.52 -5.68 -12.97
N GLN A 29 -3.62 -5.56 -14.29
CA GLN A 29 -3.52 -4.26 -14.96
C GLN A 29 -4.67 -3.32 -14.55
N LYS A 30 -5.89 -3.83 -14.51
CA LYS A 30 -7.05 -3.07 -14.04
C LYS A 30 -6.91 -2.63 -12.57
N MET A 31 -6.29 -3.45 -11.72
CA MET A 31 -5.97 -3.08 -10.34
C MET A 31 -4.99 -1.90 -10.28
N LEU A 32 -3.90 -1.94 -11.06
CA LEU A 32 -2.92 -0.85 -11.10
C LEU A 32 -3.50 0.46 -11.66
N GLN A 33 -4.35 0.35 -12.68
CA GLN A 33 -4.99 1.49 -13.36
C GLN A 33 -6.24 2.02 -12.65
N CYS A 34 -6.66 1.38 -11.54
CA CYS A 34 -7.87 1.79 -10.83
C CYS A 34 -7.81 3.26 -10.44
N ASP A 35 -8.82 4.02 -10.85
CA ASP A 35 -8.94 5.44 -10.54
C ASP A 35 -9.73 5.65 -9.24
N PHE A 36 -9.08 6.28 -8.28
CA PHE A 36 -9.67 6.68 -6.99
C PHE A 36 -10.17 8.13 -6.97
N SER A 37 -10.04 8.88 -8.08
CA SER A 37 -10.37 10.31 -8.15
C SER A 37 -11.84 10.61 -7.87
N ASN A 38 -12.73 9.65 -8.11
CA ASN A 38 -14.18 9.80 -7.88
C ASN A 38 -14.61 9.46 -6.43
N SER A 39 -13.69 8.99 -5.57
CA SER A 39 -14.02 8.67 -4.19
C SER A 39 -13.88 9.88 -3.27
N SER A 40 -15.00 10.52 -2.95
CA SER A 40 -15.03 11.60 -1.95
C SER A 40 -14.49 11.15 -0.59
N LEU A 41 -14.75 9.88 -0.21
CA LEU A 41 -14.24 9.30 1.04
C LEU A 41 -12.71 9.19 1.02
N ILE A 42 -12.12 8.65 -0.03
CA ILE A 42 -10.66 8.53 -0.16
C ILE A 42 -10.01 9.92 -0.14
N LYS A 43 -10.54 10.88 -0.89
CA LYS A 43 -10.07 12.29 -0.88
C LYS A 43 -10.13 12.92 0.52
N PHE A 44 -11.23 12.72 1.23
CA PHE A 44 -11.40 13.23 2.59
C PHE A 44 -10.39 12.63 3.56
N LEU A 45 -10.20 11.29 3.52
CA LEU A 45 -9.26 10.58 4.38
C LEU A 45 -7.80 10.97 4.11
N PHE A 46 -7.43 11.16 2.84
CA PHE A 46 -6.10 11.67 2.49
C PHE A 46 -5.88 13.10 3.01
N ARG A 47 -6.90 13.96 2.91
CA ARG A 47 -6.82 15.33 3.46
C ARG A 47 -6.58 15.35 4.96
N ILE A 48 -7.29 14.50 5.73
CA ILE A 48 -7.09 14.37 7.19
C ILE A 48 -5.65 13.97 7.52
N ARG A 49 -5.04 13.11 6.69
CA ARG A 49 -3.66 12.69 6.89
C ARG A 49 -2.61 13.69 6.40
N GLY A 50 -3.01 14.85 5.90
CA GLY A 50 -2.10 15.82 5.31
C GLY A 50 -1.43 15.33 4.00
N MET A 51 -2.02 14.32 3.36
CA MET A 51 -1.48 13.72 2.14
C MET A 51 -1.90 14.52 0.90
N SER A 52 -1.10 14.48 -0.16
CA SER A 52 -1.39 15.17 -1.41
C SER A 52 -2.77 14.79 -1.96
N LYS A 53 -3.49 15.77 -2.50
CA LYS A 53 -4.81 15.60 -3.13
C LYS A 53 -4.76 14.79 -4.44
N GLU A 54 -3.57 14.47 -4.94
CA GLU A 54 -3.33 13.92 -6.28
C GLU A 54 -3.05 12.41 -6.30
N VAL A 55 -3.45 11.67 -5.27
CA VAL A 55 -3.31 10.20 -5.27
C VAL A 55 -4.55 9.59 -5.90
N TYR A 56 -4.51 9.43 -7.22
CA TYR A 56 -5.62 8.91 -8.01
C TYR A 56 -5.47 7.43 -8.39
N SER A 57 -4.29 6.83 -8.22
CA SER A 57 -4.04 5.41 -8.51
C SER A 57 -2.99 4.84 -7.56
N ILE A 58 -2.76 3.52 -7.63
CA ILE A 58 -1.73 2.83 -6.85
C ILE A 58 -0.34 3.41 -7.16
N GLU A 59 -0.05 3.69 -8.42
CA GLU A 59 1.25 4.25 -8.85
C GLU A 59 1.51 5.65 -8.26
N HIS A 60 0.47 6.42 -7.97
CA HIS A 60 0.62 7.73 -7.33
C HIS A 60 1.11 7.68 -5.87
N LEU A 61 1.29 6.49 -5.28
CA LEU A 61 2.01 6.35 -4.00
C LEU A 61 3.42 6.93 -4.08
N THR A 62 4.03 6.97 -5.25
CA THR A 62 5.34 7.60 -5.45
C THR A 62 5.33 9.11 -5.16
N LYS A 63 4.22 9.78 -5.39
CA LYS A 63 4.03 11.20 -5.03
C LYS A 63 3.95 11.44 -3.50
N MET A 64 3.84 10.37 -2.73
CA MET A 64 3.77 10.40 -1.27
C MET A 64 5.10 10.01 -0.60
N GLY A 65 6.19 9.98 -1.37
CA GLY A 65 7.51 9.61 -0.87
C GLY A 65 7.81 8.11 -0.88
N PHE A 66 6.90 7.28 -1.41
CA PHE A 66 7.21 5.89 -1.68
C PHE A 66 7.99 5.75 -2.98
N ILE A 67 8.86 4.74 -3.06
CA ILE A 67 9.45 4.28 -4.32
C ILE A 67 8.92 2.89 -4.64
N LYS A 68 8.82 2.54 -5.92
CA LYS A 68 8.58 1.16 -6.34
C LYS A 68 9.84 0.35 -6.05
N LEU A 69 9.73 -0.62 -5.13
CA LEU A 69 10.85 -1.48 -4.74
C LEU A 69 11.02 -2.67 -5.68
N ASP A 70 9.91 -3.32 -6.02
CA ASP A 70 9.92 -4.54 -6.84
C ASP A 70 8.53 -4.78 -7.44
N GLU A 71 8.48 -5.62 -8.48
CA GLU A 71 7.24 -6.04 -9.11
C GLU A 71 7.39 -7.46 -9.66
N ASP A 72 6.42 -8.31 -9.36
CA ASP A 72 6.18 -9.59 -10.02
C ASP A 72 4.98 -9.39 -10.94
N PRO A 73 5.21 -9.15 -12.26
CA PRO A 73 4.15 -8.76 -13.18
C PRO A 73 3.00 -9.78 -13.22
N GLY A 74 1.78 -9.30 -13.06
CA GLY A 74 0.58 -10.13 -13.00
C GLY A 74 0.24 -10.68 -11.61
N SER A 75 1.12 -10.49 -10.60
CA SER A 75 0.97 -11.04 -9.27
C SER A 75 1.07 -10.00 -8.15
N GLU A 76 2.20 -9.30 -8.03
CA GLU A 76 2.45 -8.43 -6.87
C GLU A 76 3.28 -7.20 -7.25
N ILE A 77 2.90 -6.03 -6.75
CA ILE A 77 3.71 -4.81 -6.79
C ILE A 77 4.00 -4.35 -5.37
N LEU A 78 5.24 -3.91 -5.12
CA LEU A 78 5.72 -3.50 -3.81
C LEU A 78 6.28 -2.08 -3.85
N PHE A 79 5.83 -1.26 -2.90
CA PHE A 79 6.34 0.07 -2.64
C PHE A 79 6.99 0.13 -1.26
N GLY A 80 8.01 0.96 -1.11
CA GLY A 80 8.67 1.19 0.16
C GLY A 80 9.07 2.63 0.36
N MET A 81 9.25 3.00 1.61
CA MET A 81 9.77 4.30 2.03
C MET A 81 10.62 4.15 3.28
N VAL A 82 11.57 5.07 3.45
CA VAL A 82 12.35 5.24 4.67
C VAL A 82 12.18 6.69 5.15
N THR A 83 11.99 6.86 6.45
CA THR A 83 11.87 8.19 7.06
C THR A 83 12.45 8.18 8.47
N ASP A 84 12.95 9.31 8.92
CA ASP A 84 13.32 9.57 10.31
C ASP A 84 12.17 10.22 11.11
N ASN A 85 11.07 10.56 10.41
CA ASN A 85 9.91 11.22 11.01
C ASN A 85 8.77 10.24 11.27
N PRO A 86 8.39 9.99 12.55
CA PRO A 86 7.29 9.11 12.90
C PRO A 86 5.91 9.49 12.32
N MET A 87 5.72 10.76 11.96
CA MET A 87 4.48 11.25 11.35
C MET A 87 4.46 11.15 9.83
N PHE A 88 5.51 10.62 9.21
CA PHE A 88 5.64 10.45 7.76
C PHE A 88 5.53 11.77 6.95
N ASN A 89 5.91 12.88 7.55
CA ASN A 89 6.06 14.14 6.84
C ASN A 89 7.49 14.24 6.28
N ASN A 90 7.65 14.62 5.01
CA ASN A 90 8.95 14.74 4.31
C ASN A 90 9.75 13.42 4.24
N CYS A 91 9.15 12.40 3.62
CA CYS A 91 9.65 11.03 3.63
C CYS A 91 10.41 10.68 2.35
N GLN A 92 11.65 11.06 2.19
CA GLN A 92 12.45 10.51 1.10
C GLN A 92 13.93 10.41 1.48
N LEU A 93 14.27 9.36 2.25
CA LEU A 93 15.66 9.03 2.59
C LEU A 93 16.28 8.00 1.66
N ILE A 94 15.53 7.50 0.67
CA ILE A 94 15.99 6.49 -0.28
C ILE A 94 15.57 6.82 -1.71
N VAL A 95 16.35 6.37 -2.67
CA VAL A 95 16.07 6.50 -4.11
C VAL A 95 16.06 5.13 -4.83
N SER A 96 16.41 4.04 -4.14
CA SER A 96 16.50 2.71 -4.74
C SER A 96 16.12 1.56 -3.79
N SER A 97 15.75 0.43 -4.38
CA SER A 97 15.46 -0.82 -3.66
C SER A 97 16.68 -1.34 -2.87
N LYS A 98 17.89 -1.13 -3.42
CA LYS A 98 19.14 -1.52 -2.77
C LYS A 98 19.36 -0.72 -1.49
N GLU A 99 19.18 0.60 -1.56
CA GLU A 99 19.27 1.47 -0.40
C GLU A 99 18.22 1.12 0.65
N PHE A 100 16.99 0.81 0.23
CA PHE A 100 15.94 0.37 1.16
C PHE A 100 16.40 -0.84 1.99
N ILE A 101 17.01 -1.85 1.36
CA ILE A 101 17.47 -3.06 2.08
C ILE A 101 18.63 -2.70 3.02
N GLN A 102 19.59 -1.90 2.58
CA GLN A 102 20.83 -1.58 3.31
C GLN A 102 20.63 -0.65 4.50
N GLN A 103 19.57 0.16 4.51
CA GLN A 103 19.30 1.04 5.64
C GLN A 103 18.95 0.23 6.89
N THR A 104 19.75 0.41 7.95
CA THR A 104 19.58 -0.28 9.25
C THR A 104 19.75 0.65 10.45
N ASP A 105 19.76 1.96 10.21
CA ASP A 105 19.94 2.98 11.24
C ASP A 105 18.83 2.88 12.32
N ASP A 106 19.19 3.09 13.57
CA ASP A 106 18.30 3.02 14.72
C ASP A 106 17.34 4.22 14.85
N THR A 107 17.59 5.29 14.08
CA THR A 107 16.75 6.50 14.06
C THR A 107 15.64 6.46 13.03
N ILE A 108 15.63 5.50 12.11
CA ILE A 108 14.70 5.45 10.99
C ILE A 108 13.50 4.53 11.21
N ILE A 109 12.50 4.75 10.36
CA ILE A 109 11.33 3.89 10.15
C ILE A 109 11.34 3.44 8.69
N LYS A 110 11.16 2.14 8.47
CA LYS A 110 10.93 1.55 7.14
C LYS A 110 9.48 1.14 7.03
N ALA A 111 8.83 1.51 5.94
CA ALA A 111 7.48 1.07 5.64
C ALA A 111 7.43 0.46 4.24
N VAL A 112 6.69 -0.62 4.10
CA VAL A 112 6.38 -1.23 2.81
C VAL A 112 4.87 -1.40 2.65
N ILE A 113 4.42 -1.29 1.41
CA ILE A 113 3.03 -1.51 1.02
C ILE A 113 3.04 -2.37 -0.24
N ASN A 114 2.34 -3.48 -0.24
CA ASN A 114 2.11 -4.25 -1.45
C ASN A 114 0.65 -4.17 -1.90
N PHE A 115 0.45 -4.49 -3.18
CA PHE A 115 -0.82 -4.90 -3.75
C PHE A 115 -0.59 -6.22 -4.48
N LYS A 116 -1.39 -7.22 -4.12
CA LYS A 116 -1.21 -8.58 -4.62
C LYS A 116 -2.49 -9.15 -5.18
N LEU A 117 -2.39 -9.73 -6.37
CA LEU A 117 -3.41 -10.58 -6.97
C LEU A 117 -3.05 -12.04 -6.74
N GLN A 118 -4.00 -12.81 -6.25
CA GLN A 118 -3.90 -14.25 -6.13
C GLN A 118 -5.07 -14.92 -6.85
N ASN A 119 -4.80 -15.71 -7.87
CA ASN A 119 -5.80 -16.52 -8.57
C ASN A 119 -5.97 -17.84 -7.81
N LYS A 120 -7.15 -18.08 -7.25
CA LYS A 120 -7.51 -19.35 -6.61
C LYS A 120 -8.04 -20.36 -7.62
N SER A 121 -8.77 -19.88 -8.63
CA SER A 121 -9.25 -20.66 -9.78
C SER A 121 -9.44 -19.72 -10.97
N SER A 122 -9.92 -20.24 -12.09
CA SER A 122 -10.28 -19.44 -13.27
C SER A 122 -11.39 -18.40 -13.01
N SER A 123 -12.20 -18.60 -11.96
CA SER A 123 -13.33 -17.73 -11.63
C SER A 123 -13.29 -17.17 -10.19
N GLN A 124 -12.21 -17.39 -9.45
CA GLN A 124 -12.04 -16.90 -8.09
C GLN A 124 -10.67 -16.26 -7.92
N HIS A 125 -10.68 -15.00 -7.52
CA HIS A 125 -9.47 -14.20 -7.36
C HIS A 125 -9.51 -13.44 -6.03
N ILE A 126 -8.35 -13.18 -5.45
CA ILE A 126 -8.21 -12.34 -4.26
C ILE A 126 -7.26 -11.19 -4.60
N ILE A 127 -7.71 -9.97 -4.34
CA ILE A 127 -6.82 -8.80 -4.29
C ILE A 127 -6.60 -8.47 -2.83
N SER A 128 -5.33 -8.33 -2.44
CA SER A 128 -4.94 -7.98 -1.09
C SER A 128 -3.93 -6.84 -1.08
N THR A 129 -3.86 -6.15 0.05
CA THR A 129 -2.83 -5.16 0.35
C THR A 129 -2.35 -5.37 1.77
N GLU A 130 -1.04 -5.36 1.96
CA GLU A 130 -0.42 -5.42 3.27
C GLU A 130 0.52 -4.23 3.44
N THR A 131 0.48 -3.64 4.63
CA THR A 131 1.45 -2.62 5.05
C THR A 131 2.22 -3.18 6.22
N ARG A 132 3.56 -3.11 6.16
CA ARG A 132 4.44 -3.45 7.28
C ARG A 132 5.30 -2.25 7.64
N VAL A 133 5.54 -2.09 8.95
CA VAL A 133 6.41 -1.02 9.45
C VAL A 133 7.42 -1.59 10.42
N TRP A 134 8.67 -1.26 10.17
CA TRP A 134 9.81 -1.53 11.03
C TRP A 134 10.37 -0.22 11.58
N CYS A 135 10.73 -0.22 12.87
CA CYS A 135 11.32 0.90 13.57
C CYS A 135 12.71 0.49 14.07
N GLY A 136 13.72 1.31 13.80
CA GLY A 136 15.12 1.02 14.10
C GLY A 136 15.42 0.86 15.59
N SER A 137 14.73 1.59 16.47
CA SER A 137 14.94 1.50 17.93
C SER A 137 13.64 1.43 18.71
N LYS A 138 13.76 1.06 20.01
CA LYS A 138 12.63 1.08 20.95
C LYS A 138 12.04 2.47 21.12
N THR A 139 12.87 3.50 21.09
CA THR A 139 12.44 4.92 21.20
C THR A 139 11.58 5.32 20.01
N ILE A 140 12.04 5.05 18.79
CA ILE A 140 11.28 5.31 17.56
C ILE A 140 9.99 4.48 17.52
N LYS A 141 10.07 3.20 17.90
CA LYS A 141 8.88 2.33 18.00
C LYS A 141 7.83 2.92 18.94
N SER A 142 8.22 3.46 20.10
CA SER A 142 7.28 4.06 21.06
C SER A 142 6.62 5.32 20.50
N LYS A 143 7.39 6.20 19.85
CA LYS A 143 6.85 7.39 19.17
C LYS A 143 5.88 6.99 18.04
N PHE A 144 6.28 6.02 17.22
CA PHE A 144 5.44 5.54 16.12
C PHE A 144 4.19 4.82 16.62
N LYS A 145 4.24 4.06 17.73
CA LYS A 145 3.09 3.40 18.34
C LYS A 145 1.99 4.39 18.70
N PHE A 146 2.35 5.55 19.25
CA PHE A 146 1.39 6.61 19.56
C PHE A 146 0.72 7.15 18.29
N TYR A 147 1.52 7.50 17.28
CA TYR A 147 1.02 7.93 15.98
C TYR A 147 0.11 6.85 15.34
N TRP A 148 0.57 5.57 15.35
CA TRP A 148 -0.15 4.44 14.77
C TRP A 148 -1.52 4.23 15.39
N PHE A 149 -1.64 4.41 16.71
CA PHE A 149 -2.92 4.28 17.42
C PHE A 149 -3.99 5.21 16.85
N PHE A 150 -3.63 6.46 16.56
CA PHE A 150 -4.57 7.42 15.97
C PHE A 150 -4.80 7.24 14.49
N ILE A 151 -3.77 6.88 13.73
CA ILE A 151 -3.86 6.85 12.28
C ILE A 151 -4.39 5.51 11.72
N LYS A 152 -4.26 4.43 12.48
CA LYS A 152 -4.67 3.08 12.05
C LYS A 152 -6.13 3.00 11.60
N PRO A 153 -7.13 3.56 12.29
CA PRO A 153 -8.53 3.52 11.84
C PRO A 153 -8.71 4.17 10.45
N PHE A 154 -8.05 5.30 10.22
CA PHE A 154 -8.10 6.00 8.93
C PHE A 154 -7.40 5.22 7.83
N SER A 155 -6.24 4.62 8.14
CA SER A 155 -5.52 3.74 7.23
C SER A 155 -6.39 2.57 6.79
N GLN A 156 -7.06 1.90 7.73
CA GLN A 156 -7.99 0.81 7.46
C GLN A 156 -9.13 1.21 6.53
N LEU A 157 -9.74 2.36 6.78
CA LEU A 157 -10.83 2.89 5.95
C LEU A 157 -10.35 3.18 4.52
N ILE A 158 -9.17 3.80 4.38
CA ILE A 158 -8.56 4.05 3.06
C ILE A 158 -8.37 2.74 2.32
N ARG A 159 -7.73 1.72 2.94
CA ARG A 159 -7.44 0.44 2.32
C ARG A 159 -8.70 -0.31 1.89
N LYS A 160 -9.68 -0.40 2.80
CA LYS A 160 -10.98 -1.03 2.50
C LYS A 160 -11.70 -0.32 1.34
N SER A 161 -11.68 1.02 1.34
CA SER A 161 -12.30 1.82 0.27
C SER A 161 -11.58 1.65 -1.07
N MET A 162 -10.25 1.61 -1.08
CA MET A 162 -9.46 1.34 -2.28
C MET A 162 -9.78 -0.06 -2.84
N LEU A 163 -9.74 -1.10 -2.02
CA LEU A 163 -10.06 -2.47 -2.45
C LEU A 163 -11.50 -2.60 -2.96
N LYS A 164 -12.46 -1.94 -2.31
CA LYS A 164 -13.84 -1.90 -2.77
C LYS A 164 -13.96 -1.24 -4.15
N GLN A 165 -13.28 -0.13 -4.38
CA GLN A 165 -13.28 0.54 -5.69
C GLN A 165 -12.63 -0.31 -6.77
N ILE A 166 -11.47 -0.91 -6.49
CA ILE A 166 -10.81 -1.85 -7.40
C ILE A 166 -11.79 -2.96 -7.82
N LYS A 167 -12.43 -3.60 -6.84
CA LYS A 167 -13.45 -4.63 -7.10
C LYS A 167 -14.56 -4.12 -8.01
N THR A 168 -15.14 -2.97 -7.68
CA THR A 168 -16.26 -2.40 -8.42
C THR A 168 -15.87 -2.10 -9.87
N GLN A 169 -14.73 -1.44 -10.10
CA GLN A 169 -14.29 -1.08 -11.46
C GLN A 169 -13.96 -2.31 -12.31
N ILE A 170 -13.31 -3.34 -11.73
CA ILE A 170 -13.01 -4.59 -12.43
C ILE A 170 -14.31 -5.32 -12.83
N GLN A 171 -15.27 -5.41 -11.90
CA GLN A 171 -16.55 -6.09 -12.17
C GLN A 171 -17.43 -5.31 -13.15
N GLN A 172 -17.39 -3.99 -13.15
CA GLN A 172 -18.10 -3.17 -14.14
C GLN A 172 -17.49 -3.33 -15.54
N ALA A 173 -16.18 -3.32 -15.66
CA ALA A 173 -15.51 -3.54 -16.93
C ALA A 173 -15.79 -4.93 -17.53
N ALA A 174 -16.00 -5.94 -16.69
CA ALA A 174 -16.33 -7.29 -17.13
C ALA A 174 -17.79 -7.45 -17.61
N LYS A 175 -18.68 -6.52 -17.27
CA LYS A 175 -20.08 -6.54 -17.74
C LYS A 175 -20.27 -5.85 -19.09
N LEU A 176 -19.27 -5.07 -19.51
CA LEU A 176 -19.32 -4.31 -20.77
C LEU A 176 -18.65 -5.04 -21.94
N ASN A 177 -17.95 -6.13 -21.66
CA ASN A 177 -17.34 -7.04 -22.61
C ASN A 177 -18.18 -8.32 -22.74
#